data_4d6c0e58b6974b623960efce327bd81c
#
_entry.id   4d6c0e58b6974b623960efce327bd81c
#
_cell.length_a   1.000
_cell.length_b   1.000
_cell.length_c   1.000
_cell.angle_alpha   90.00
_cell.angle_beta   90.00
_cell.angle_gamma   90.00
#
_symmetry.space_group_name_H-M   'P 1'
#
loop_
_entity.id
_entity.type
_entity.pdbx_description
1 polymer ?
#
loop_
_entity_poly.entity_id
_entity_poly.type
_entity_poly.pdbx_seq_one_letter_code
_entity_poly.pdbx_strand_id
1 'polypeptide(L)'
;MGRKKIGLTSGLNPLPALKMKSCLIGVGAKLDLPVEVVESNVELPLDAPTPRIALADRKITALIALEHLQRQGCEAAVLADIKSEPFLDELRKELEMPIVSLLAKLDDKVKSGTIQTMACLGTAVPQEFFAEHFGPAVKWISPDEEMKAEFAKIQNPCEGLRRNGLTPAFKAYLVKAGHELMAQGAEVLIPNCSQMARFVEELRAEGLPVEDLLSDAAEMAVASTPARRPKPFKVGLIGGLGPAATVDLYDKIVKATPAKTDQEHIKLVVEQNPQIPDRTACLLNGGEDPTLALFHCAQRLEADGCSTLIVPCNTAHAFLPYLERFRLSICSRRL
;
A
#
# COMPACT_ATOMS: atom_id res chain seq x y z
N MET A 1 9.79 22.85 -13.78
CA MET A 1 8.86 21.87 -13.24
C MET A 1 9.65 20.85 -12.42
N GLY A 2 9.18 20.50 -11.21
CA GLY A 2 9.80 19.46 -10.41
C GLY A 2 9.65 18.08 -11.07
N ARG A 3 10.56 17.15 -10.77
CA ARG A 3 10.41 15.76 -11.22
C ARG A 3 9.27 15.09 -10.45
N LYS A 4 8.39 14.35 -11.13
CA LYS A 4 7.36 13.54 -10.49
C LYS A 4 8.02 12.36 -9.79
N LYS A 5 7.84 12.25 -8.47
CA LYS A 5 8.51 11.24 -7.67
C LYS A 5 7.60 10.03 -7.47
N ILE A 6 7.94 8.91 -8.12
CA ILE A 6 7.15 7.68 -8.09
C ILE A 6 7.91 6.59 -7.34
N GLY A 7 7.24 6.02 -6.33
CA GLY A 7 7.75 4.92 -5.55
C GLY A 7 7.57 3.58 -6.29
N LEU A 8 8.55 2.70 -6.18
CA LEU A 8 8.54 1.37 -6.75
C LEU A 8 8.97 0.34 -5.72
N THR A 9 8.17 -0.69 -5.53
CA THR A 9 8.54 -1.89 -4.80
C THR A 9 8.23 -3.14 -5.61
N SER A 10 9.04 -4.17 -5.47
CA SER A 10 8.94 -5.41 -6.25
C SER A 10 8.51 -6.62 -5.43
N GLY A 11 8.18 -6.41 -4.15
CA GLY A 11 7.98 -7.55 -3.25
C GLY A 11 9.24 -8.45 -3.21
N LEU A 12 9.04 -9.76 -3.43
CA LEU A 12 10.11 -10.76 -3.30
C LEU A 12 11.03 -10.92 -4.51
N ASN A 13 10.77 -10.20 -5.60
CA ASN A 13 11.47 -10.44 -6.86
C ASN A 13 11.83 -9.14 -7.57
N PRO A 14 13.12 -8.80 -7.70
CA PRO A 14 13.54 -7.52 -8.30
C PRO A 14 13.33 -7.44 -9.82
N LEU A 15 13.19 -8.56 -10.52
CA LEU A 15 13.17 -8.55 -12.00
C LEU A 15 11.95 -7.82 -12.60
N PRO A 16 10.70 -7.99 -12.10
CA PRO A 16 9.56 -7.19 -12.57
C PRO A 16 9.74 -5.69 -12.30
N ALA A 17 10.39 -5.33 -11.17
CA ALA A 17 10.67 -3.92 -10.86
C ALA A 17 11.62 -3.29 -11.86
N LEU A 18 12.63 -3.99 -12.36
CA LEU A 18 13.52 -3.47 -13.40
C LEU A 18 12.75 -3.13 -14.67
N LYS A 19 11.82 -3.99 -15.11
CA LYS A 19 10.94 -3.70 -16.28
C LYS A 19 10.01 -2.54 -15.95
N MET A 20 9.38 -2.51 -14.79
CA MET A 20 8.51 -1.42 -14.35
C MET A 20 9.26 -0.09 -14.30
N LYS A 21 10.47 -0.05 -13.77
CA LYS A 21 11.31 1.16 -13.76
C LYS A 21 11.56 1.70 -15.17
N SER A 22 11.88 0.80 -16.10
CA SER A 22 12.06 1.16 -17.52
C SER A 22 10.76 1.71 -18.12
N CYS A 23 9.61 1.11 -17.80
CA CYS A 23 8.31 1.60 -18.26
C CYS A 23 8.01 3.01 -17.69
N LEU A 24 8.20 3.22 -16.39
CA LEU A 24 7.99 4.53 -15.75
C LEU A 24 8.84 5.64 -16.38
N ILE A 25 10.12 5.38 -16.62
CA ILE A 25 11.03 6.34 -17.25
C ILE A 25 10.64 6.57 -18.71
N GLY A 26 10.31 5.51 -19.44
CA GLY A 26 9.91 5.59 -20.86
C GLY A 26 8.60 6.35 -21.06
N VAL A 27 7.61 6.14 -20.18
CA VAL A 27 6.35 6.90 -20.20
C VAL A 27 6.61 8.37 -19.85
N GLY A 28 7.43 8.64 -18.85
CA GLY A 28 7.82 10.00 -18.49
C GLY A 28 8.44 10.76 -19.67
N ALA A 29 9.34 10.10 -20.39
CA ALA A 29 9.96 10.67 -21.58
C ALA A 29 8.95 10.92 -22.71
N LYS A 30 8.01 10.01 -22.96
CA LYS A 30 6.96 10.16 -23.99
C LYS A 30 5.99 11.32 -23.67
N LEU A 31 5.71 11.58 -22.39
CA LEU A 31 4.77 12.61 -21.94
C LEU A 31 5.46 13.95 -21.64
N ASP A 32 6.78 14.05 -21.82
CA ASP A 32 7.59 15.21 -21.39
C ASP A 32 7.43 15.55 -19.90
N LEU A 33 7.23 14.52 -19.10
CA LEU A 33 7.11 14.59 -17.64
C LEU A 33 8.33 13.92 -17.01
N PRO A 34 9.30 14.68 -16.46
CA PRO A 34 10.47 14.07 -15.84
C PRO A 34 10.06 13.27 -14.61
N VAL A 35 10.42 11.99 -14.59
CA VAL A 35 10.11 11.05 -13.50
C VAL A 35 11.38 10.73 -12.71
N GLU A 36 11.27 10.75 -11.38
CA GLU A 36 12.23 10.20 -10.45
C GLU A 36 11.65 8.92 -9.84
N VAL A 37 12.28 7.78 -10.08
CA VAL A 37 11.85 6.49 -9.52
C VAL A 37 12.64 6.22 -8.24
N VAL A 38 11.92 6.13 -7.13
CA VAL A 38 12.48 5.76 -5.82
C VAL A 38 12.14 4.31 -5.53
N GLU A 39 13.15 3.49 -5.30
CA GLU A 39 12.96 2.07 -5.02
C GLU A 39 13.06 1.78 -3.52
N SER A 40 12.17 0.93 -3.02
CA SER A 40 12.23 0.39 -1.67
C SER A 40 11.84 -1.08 -1.70
N ASN A 41 12.73 -1.92 -1.21
CA ASN A 41 12.48 -3.34 -1.08
C ASN A 41 12.88 -3.78 0.33
N VAL A 42 12.11 -4.67 0.91
CA VAL A 42 12.37 -5.29 2.21
C VAL A 42 12.61 -6.76 1.98
N GLU A 43 13.73 -7.26 2.47
CA GLU A 43 14.02 -8.69 2.43
C GLU A 43 13.09 -9.45 3.37
N LEU A 44 12.48 -10.52 2.88
CA LEU A 44 11.70 -11.41 3.72
C LEU A 44 12.62 -12.35 4.51
N PRO A 45 12.23 -12.69 5.74
CA PRO A 45 12.81 -13.87 6.42
C PRO A 45 12.59 -15.11 5.55
N LEU A 46 13.66 -15.88 5.31
CA LEU A 46 13.66 -17.01 4.37
C LEU A 46 12.81 -18.21 4.83
N ASP A 47 12.43 -18.27 6.10
CA ASP A 47 11.82 -19.43 6.77
C ASP A 47 10.36 -19.21 7.19
N ALA A 48 9.47 -18.88 6.25
CA ALA A 48 8.04 -18.81 6.56
C ALA A 48 7.45 -20.23 6.65
N PRO A 49 7.06 -20.71 7.85
CA PRO A 49 6.73 -22.14 8.06
C PRO A 49 5.35 -22.56 7.56
N THR A 50 4.47 -21.62 7.17
CA THR A 50 3.13 -21.92 6.64
C THR A 50 2.71 -20.93 5.55
N PRO A 51 1.79 -21.30 4.63
CA PRO A 51 1.28 -20.40 3.61
C PRO A 51 0.61 -19.14 4.17
N ARG A 52 -0.04 -19.25 5.33
CA ARG A 52 -0.71 -18.10 6.00
C ARG A 52 0.31 -17.10 6.54
N ILE A 53 1.39 -17.57 7.16
CA ILE A 53 2.49 -16.73 7.65
C ILE A 53 3.19 -16.08 6.45
N ALA A 54 3.44 -16.83 5.38
CA ALA A 54 4.01 -16.29 4.16
C ALA A 54 3.17 -15.14 3.55
N LEU A 55 1.84 -15.20 3.65
CA LEU A 55 0.97 -14.11 3.22
C LEU A 55 1.07 -12.89 4.16
N ALA A 56 1.10 -13.10 5.48
CA ALA A 56 1.26 -12.02 6.46
C ALA A 56 2.61 -11.31 6.27
N ASP A 57 3.70 -12.07 6.12
CA ASP A 57 5.03 -11.53 5.86
C ASP A 57 5.05 -10.69 4.58
N ARG A 58 4.39 -11.16 3.52
CA ARG A 58 4.27 -10.43 2.25
C ARG A 58 3.52 -9.11 2.43
N LYS A 59 2.41 -9.09 3.20
CA LYS A 59 1.64 -7.87 3.50
C LYS A 59 2.49 -6.87 4.30
N ILE A 60 3.14 -7.35 5.36
CA ILE A 60 3.96 -6.51 6.26
C ILE A 60 5.16 -5.93 5.50
N THR A 61 5.88 -6.73 4.75
CA THR A 61 7.05 -6.23 3.99
C THR A 61 6.65 -5.25 2.90
N ALA A 62 5.52 -5.46 2.24
CA ALA A 62 4.97 -4.50 1.28
C ALA A 62 4.60 -3.17 1.98
N LEU A 63 3.95 -3.23 3.15
CA LEU A 63 3.60 -2.04 3.93
C LEU A 63 4.85 -1.26 4.35
N ILE A 64 5.87 -1.93 4.91
CA ILE A 64 7.13 -1.28 5.32
C ILE A 64 7.81 -0.59 4.14
N ALA A 65 7.87 -1.25 2.98
CA ALA A 65 8.46 -0.67 1.78
C ALA A 65 7.68 0.57 1.30
N LEU A 66 6.36 0.51 1.31
CA LEU A 66 5.48 1.62 0.91
C LEU A 66 5.52 2.79 1.90
N GLU A 67 5.58 2.54 3.20
CA GLU A 67 5.77 3.59 4.22
C GLU A 67 7.11 4.30 4.02
N HIS A 68 8.17 3.57 3.70
CA HIS A 68 9.46 4.16 3.38
C HIS A 68 9.36 5.09 2.16
N LEU A 69 8.70 4.65 1.08
CA LEU A 69 8.45 5.47 -0.10
C LEU A 69 7.61 6.71 0.22
N GLN A 70 6.58 6.58 1.05
CA GLN A 70 5.76 7.70 1.51
C GLN A 70 6.58 8.72 2.30
N ARG A 71 7.45 8.26 3.23
CA ARG A 71 8.36 9.13 3.99
C ARG A 71 9.39 9.83 3.12
N GLN A 72 9.77 9.23 1.99
CA GLN A 72 10.65 9.85 1.00
C GLN A 72 9.92 10.87 0.10
N GLY A 73 8.63 11.10 0.30
CA GLY A 73 7.84 12.08 -0.42
C GLY A 73 7.41 11.64 -1.82
N CYS A 74 7.31 10.34 -2.08
CA CYS A 74 6.74 9.86 -3.33
C CYS A 74 5.29 10.30 -3.46
N GLU A 75 4.89 10.69 -4.68
CA GLU A 75 3.54 11.17 -4.99
C GLU A 75 2.56 10.02 -5.21
N ALA A 76 3.07 8.90 -5.72
CA ALA A 76 2.36 7.64 -5.87
C ALA A 76 3.36 6.48 -5.79
N ALA A 77 2.87 5.26 -5.60
CA ALA A 77 3.70 4.05 -5.68
C ALA A 77 3.06 2.97 -6.54
N VAL A 78 3.90 2.08 -7.07
CA VAL A 78 3.51 0.87 -7.79
C VAL A 78 4.17 -0.34 -7.13
N LEU A 79 3.38 -1.40 -6.89
CA LEU A 79 3.92 -2.72 -6.56
C LEU A 79 4.01 -3.55 -7.84
N ALA A 80 5.22 -3.89 -8.28
CA ALA A 80 5.45 -4.69 -9.48
C ALA A 80 5.30 -6.20 -9.21
N ASP A 81 4.31 -6.59 -8.42
CA ASP A 81 3.99 -7.99 -8.09
C ASP A 81 2.47 -8.21 -8.10
N ILE A 82 1.99 -8.96 -9.10
CA ILE A 82 0.55 -9.27 -9.22
C ILE A 82 -0.02 -10.01 -8.00
N LYS A 83 0.82 -10.74 -7.25
CA LYS A 83 0.43 -11.40 -6.00
C LYS A 83 0.05 -10.42 -4.88
N SER A 84 0.30 -9.14 -5.06
CA SER A 84 -0.09 -8.10 -4.11
C SER A 84 -1.48 -7.53 -4.39
N GLU A 85 -2.04 -7.72 -5.59
CA GLU A 85 -3.37 -7.23 -5.96
C GLU A 85 -4.47 -7.68 -4.99
N PRO A 86 -4.53 -8.95 -4.52
CA PRO A 86 -5.58 -9.40 -3.61
C PRO A 86 -5.63 -8.68 -2.26
N PHE A 87 -4.55 -8.01 -1.83
CA PHE A 87 -4.53 -7.27 -0.57
C PHE A 87 -4.16 -5.78 -0.75
N LEU A 88 -4.20 -5.28 -1.98
CA LEU A 88 -3.84 -3.90 -2.29
C LEU A 88 -4.72 -2.89 -1.54
N ASP A 89 -6.01 -3.18 -1.39
CA ASP A 89 -6.94 -2.31 -0.67
C ASP A 89 -6.69 -2.30 0.84
N GLU A 90 -6.16 -3.38 1.41
CA GLU A 90 -5.70 -3.37 2.79
C GLU A 90 -4.52 -2.41 2.98
N LEU A 91 -3.52 -2.48 2.07
CA LEU A 91 -2.37 -1.55 2.07
C LEU A 91 -2.81 -0.09 1.88
N ARG A 92 -3.76 0.14 0.98
CA ARG A 92 -4.32 1.48 0.73
C ARG A 92 -4.99 2.09 1.96
N LYS A 93 -5.56 1.28 2.86
CA LYS A 93 -6.19 1.76 4.09
C LYS A 93 -5.17 2.31 5.10
N GLU A 94 -3.95 1.81 5.08
CA GLU A 94 -2.89 2.21 6.03
C GLU A 94 -2.04 3.40 5.53
N LEU A 95 -2.14 3.79 4.25
CA LEU A 95 -1.27 4.78 3.63
C LEU A 95 -2.06 5.98 3.09
N GLU A 96 -1.43 7.17 3.15
CA GLU A 96 -1.96 8.38 2.50
C GLU A 96 -1.54 8.45 1.03
N MET A 97 -0.34 7.93 0.73
CA MET A 97 0.19 7.88 -0.62
C MET A 97 -0.63 6.92 -1.47
N PRO A 98 -1.13 7.34 -2.64
CA PRO A 98 -1.86 6.46 -3.53
C PRO A 98 -0.98 5.34 -4.07
N ILE A 99 -1.56 4.13 -4.15
CA ILE A 99 -0.94 2.95 -4.73
C ILE A 99 -1.69 2.63 -6.02
N VAL A 100 -0.96 2.62 -7.14
CA VAL A 100 -1.51 2.28 -8.46
C VAL A 100 -1.56 0.76 -8.60
N SER A 101 -2.75 0.23 -8.91
CA SER A 101 -2.96 -1.18 -9.20
C SER A 101 -2.39 -1.54 -10.58
N LEU A 102 -1.85 -2.73 -10.72
CA LEU A 102 -1.49 -3.30 -12.02
C LEU A 102 -2.71 -3.55 -12.91
N LEU A 103 -3.90 -3.66 -12.32
CA LEU A 103 -5.17 -3.91 -13.02
C LEU A 103 -5.92 -2.62 -13.39
N ALA A 104 -5.46 -1.43 -12.96
CA ALA A 104 -6.22 -0.18 -13.06
C ALA A 104 -6.71 0.15 -14.49
N LYS A 105 -5.86 -0.03 -15.50
CA LYS A 105 -6.25 0.25 -16.89
C LYS A 105 -7.16 -0.85 -17.46
N LEU A 106 -7.02 -2.06 -16.97
CA LEU A 106 -7.91 -3.16 -17.32
C LEU A 106 -9.31 -2.94 -16.72
N ASP A 107 -9.39 -2.38 -15.50
CA ASP A 107 -10.66 -1.93 -14.90
C ASP A 107 -11.39 -0.92 -15.79
N ASP A 108 -10.66 0.03 -16.37
CA ASP A 108 -11.25 1.03 -17.27
C ASP A 108 -11.77 0.40 -18.57
N LYS A 109 -11.04 -0.57 -19.12
CA LYS A 109 -11.48 -1.32 -20.31
C LYS A 109 -12.74 -2.17 -20.06
N VAL A 110 -12.82 -2.77 -18.88
CA VAL A 110 -14.03 -3.52 -18.47
C VAL A 110 -15.21 -2.58 -18.27
N LYS A 111 -15.02 -1.49 -17.53
CA LYS A 111 -16.08 -0.49 -17.29
C LYS A 111 -16.62 0.14 -18.57
N SER A 112 -15.78 0.33 -19.57
CA SER A 112 -16.18 0.84 -20.90
C SER A 112 -16.84 -0.22 -21.78
N GLY A 113 -16.89 -1.49 -21.36
CA GLY A 113 -17.41 -2.60 -22.17
C GLY A 113 -16.52 -3.03 -23.31
N THR A 114 -15.27 -2.57 -23.34
CA THR A 114 -14.32 -2.90 -24.41
C THR A 114 -13.87 -4.36 -24.33
N ILE A 115 -13.89 -4.96 -23.16
CA ILE A 115 -13.50 -6.35 -22.90
C ILE A 115 -14.61 -7.03 -22.13
N GLN A 116 -15.02 -8.20 -22.59
CA GLN A 116 -16.10 -9.00 -21.99
C GLN A 116 -15.65 -10.42 -21.60
N THR A 117 -14.58 -10.93 -22.21
CA THR A 117 -14.11 -12.30 -21.95
C THR A 117 -12.61 -12.33 -21.72
N MET A 118 -12.19 -12.86 -20.58
CA MET A 118 -10.78 -12.93 -20.19
C MET A 118 -10.35 -14.35 -19.80
N ALA A 119 -9.06 -14.59 -19.90
CA ALA A 119 -8.41 -15.77 -19.33
C ALA A 119 -7.08 -15.40 -18.65
N CYS A 120 -6.64 -16.22 -17.69
CA CYS A 120 -5.34 -16.07 -17.06
C CYS A 120 -4.30 -16.97 -17.73
N LEU A 121 -3.19 -16.39 -18.16
CA LEU A 121 -1.95 -17.12 -18.42
C LEU A 121 -1.21 -17.27 -17.10
N GLY A 122 -1.33 -18.43 -16.45
CA GLY A 122 -0.70 -18.69 -15.17
C GLY A 122 -1.68 -18.82 -14.00
N THR A 123 -1.13 -19.14 -12.84
CA THR A 123 -1.87 -19.51 -11.61
C THR A 123 -1.33 -18.83 -10.34
N ALA A 124 -0.56 -17.75 -10.47
CA ALA A 124 0.07 -17.11 -9.33
C ALA A 124 -0.92 -16.44 -8.37
N VAL A 125 -2.05 -15.98 -8.89
CA VAL A 125 -3.22 -15.48 -8.16
C VAL A 125 -4.42 -16.33 -8.55
N PRO A 126 -5.27 -16.77 -7.59
CA PRO A 126 -6.48 -17.52 -7.89
C PRO A 126 -7.39 -16.76 -8.85
N GLN A 127 -8.00 -17.47 -9.81
CA GLN A 127 -8.89 -16.84 -10.78
C GLN A 127 -10.13 -16.23 -10.12
N GLU A 128 -10.55 -16.80 -9.01
CA GLU A 128 -11.67 -16.33 -8.18
C GLU A 128 -11.47 -14.86 -7.76
N PHE A 129 -10.23 -14.47 -7.42
CA PHE A 129 -9.91 -13.09 -7.14
C PHE A 129 -10.25 -12.17 -8.32
N PHE A 130 -9.84 -12.53 -9.53
CA PHE A 130 -10.13 -11.71 -10.72
C PHE A 130 -11.63 -11.68 -11.02
N ALA A 131 -12.32 -12.83 -10.83
CA ALA A 131 -13.76 -12.90 -11.03
C ALA A 131 -14.53 -12.01 -10.03
N GLU A 132 -14.10 -11.96 -8.79
CA GLU A 132 -14.67 -11.06 -7.78
C GLU A 132 -14.34 -9.60 -8.08
N HIS A 133 -13.09 -9.32 -8.44
CA HIS A 133 -12.59 -7.96 -8.71
C HIS A 133 -13.32 -7.29 -9.90
N PHE A 134 -13.45 -7.99 -11.03
CA PHE A 134 -14.10 -7.44 -12.23
C PHE A 134 -15.62 -7.66 -12.23
N GLY A 135 -16.15 -8.53 -11.36
CA GLY A 135 -17.55 -8.82 -11.20
C GLY A 135 -18.19 -9.55 -12.41
N PRO A 136 -19.53 -9.60 -12.46
CA PRO A 136 -20.26 -10.40 -13.45
C PRO A 136 -20.24 -9.84 -14.88
N ALA A 137 -19.66 -8.65 -15.08
CA ALA A 137 -19.51 -8.05 -16.42
C ALA A 137 -18.51 -8.81 -17.30
N VAL A 138 -17.65 -9.64 -16.69
CA VAL A 138 -16.58 -10.37 -17.38
C VAL A 138 -16.85 -11.87 -17.32
N LYS A 139 -16.88 -12.50 -18.48
CA LYS A 139 -16.87 -13.96 -18.58
C LYS A 139 -15.43 -14.48 -18.50
N TRP A 140 -15.21 -15.48 -17.65
CA TRP A 140 -13.90 -16.09 -17.46
C TRP A 140 -13.78 -17.41 -18.18
N ILE A 141 -12.68 -17.57 -18.93
CA ILE A 141 -12.24 -18.84 -19.49
C ILE A 141 -11.17 -19.38 -18.54
N SER A 142 -11.43 -20.57 -17.99
CA SER A 142 -10.51 -21.19 -17.03
C SER A 142 -9.54 -22.14 -17.74
N PRO A 143 -8.25 -22.07 -17.45
CA PRO A 143 -7.31 -23.13 -17.82
C PRO A 143 -7.78 -24.46 -17.23
N ASP A 144 -7.64 -25.54 -17.98
CA ASP A 144 -7.87 -26.89 -17.47
C ASP A 144 -6.76 -27.32 -16.49
N GLU A 145 -6.92 -28.48 -15.88
CA GLU A 145 -5.97 -28.96 -14.85
C GLU A 145 -4.58 -29.28 -15.42
N GLU A 146 -4.49 -29.69 -16.69
CA GLU A 146 -3.22 -29.93 -17.37
C GLU A 146 -2.48 -28.59 -17.59
N MET A 147 -3.18 -27.57 -18.09
CA MET A 147 -2.61 -26.22 -18.24
C MET A 147 -2.18 -25.63 -16.90
N LYS A 148 -2.98 -25.78 -15.85
CA LYS A 148 -2.63 -25.31 -14.50
C LYS A 148 -1.35 -25.98 -13.98
N ALA A 149 -1.20 -27.28 -14.17
CA ALA A 149 -0.02 -28.03 -13.77
C ALA A 149 1.25 -27.55 -14.52
N GLU A 150 1.16 -27.30 -15.82
CA GLU A 150 2.28 -26.76 -16.60
C GLU A 150 2.60 -25.30 -16.23
N PHE A 151 1.58 -24.47 -16.03
CA PHE A 151 1.79 -23.10 -15.53
C PHE A 151 2.51 -23.11 -14.18
N ALA A 152 2.17 -24.03 -13.26
CA ALA A 152 2.85 -24.16 -11.98
C ALA A 152 4.36 -24.49 -12.15
N LYS A 153 4.73 -25.33 -13.11
CA LYS A 153 6.14 -25.62 -13.45
C LYS A 153 6.86 -24.39 -14.00
N ILE A 154 6.22 -23.67 -14.95
CA ILE A 154 6.76 -22.43 -15.55
C ILE A 154 6.93 -21.34 -14.48
N GLN A 155 6.08 -21.30 -13.48
CA GLN A 155 6.09 -20.32 -12.39
C GLN A 155 6.95 -20.76 -11.19
N ASN A 156 7.51 -21.97 -11.20
CA ASN A 156 8.37 -22.48 -10.12
C ASN A 156 9.55 -21.51 -9.89
N PRO A 157 9.77 -21.05 -8.65
CA PRO A 157 10.82 -20.06 -8.39
C PRO A 157 12.25 -20.59 -8.62
N CYS A 158 12.45 -21.92 -8.55
CA CYS A 158 13.74 -22.55 -8.70
C CYS A 158 14.07 -22.99 -10.14
N GLU A 159 13.05 -23.33 -10.94
CA GLU A 159 13.21 -23.95 -12.25
C GLU A 159 12.43 -23.25 -13.38
N GLY A 160 11.58 -22.31 -13.05
CA GLY A 160 10.72 -21.58 -14.00
C GLY A 160 11.34 -20.30 -14.54
N LEU A 161 10.46 -19.40 -14.98
CA LEU A 161 10.77 -18.10 -15.61
C LEU A 161 11.71 -17.20 -14.79
N ARG A 162 11.67 -17.32 -13.45
CA ARG A 162 12.51 -16.50 -12.58
C ARG A 162 13.99 -16.81 -12.79
N ARG A 163 14.33 -18.08 -12.91
CA ARG A 163 15.71 -18.56 -13.00
C ARG A 163 16.20 -18.64 -14.45
N ASN A 164 15.35 -19.18 -15.33
CA ASN A 164 15.76 -19.55 -16.68
C ASN A 164 15.32 -18.56 -17.76
N GLY A 165 14.53 -17.55 -17.41
CA GLY A 165 13.91 -16.65 -18.39
C GLY A 165 12.89 -17.37 -19.28
N LEU A 166 12.52 -16.74 -20.39
CA LEU A 166 11.61 -17.32 -21.39
C LEU A 166 12.38 -18.27 -22.31
N THR A 167 12.55 -19.51 -21.89
CA THR A 167 13.16 -20.54 -22.73
C THR A 167 12.29 -20.84 -23.96
N PRO A 168 12.84 -21.38 -25.07
CA PRO A 168 12.03 -21.78 -26.21
C PRO A 168 10.88 -22.74 -25.86
N ALA A 169 11.12 -23.69 -24.92
CA ALA A 169 10.11 -24.62 -24.46
C ALA A 169 8.98 -23.91 -23.68
N PHE A 170 9.31 -23.00 -22.75
CA PHE A 170 8.32 -22.20 -22.03
C PHE A 170 7.53 -21.31 -22.95
N LYS A 171 8.21 -20.65 -23.93
CA LYS A 171 7.54 -19.81 -24.93
C LYS A 171 6.56 -20.63 -25.76
N ALA A 172 7.00 -21.76 -26.30
CA ALA A 172 6.14 -22.62 -27.13
C ALA A 172 4.90 -23.10 -26.36
N TYR A 173 5.07 -23.47 -25.09
CA TYR A 173 3.93 -23.87 -24.26
C TYR A 173 2.97 -22.71 -23.98
N LEU A 174 3.48 -21.55 -23.58
CA LEU A 174 2.65 -20.37 -23.32
C LEU A 174 1.88 -19.90 -24.55
N VAL A 175 2.50 -19.98 -25.72
CA VAL A 175 1.87 -19.65 -27.01
C VAL A 175 0.74 -20.66 -27.31
N LYS A 176 1.00 -21.97 -27.17
CA LYS A 176 -0.01 -23.01 -27.36
C LYS A 176 -1.20 -22.79 -26.40
N ALA A 177 -0.96 -22.68 -25.10
CA ALA A 177 -2.00 -22.46 -24.10
C ALA A 177 -2.80 -21.16 -24.36
N GLY A 178 -2.10 -20.08 -24.75
CA GLY A 178 -2.76 -18.82 -25.11
C GLY A 178 -3.73 -18.97 -26.28
N HIS A 179 -3.31 -19.64 -27.37
CA HIS A 179 -4.19 -19.91 -28.51
C HIS A 179 -5.37 -20.83 -28.15
N GLU A 180 -5.19 -21.82 -27.28
CA GLU A 180 -6.25 -22.67 -26.80
C GLU A 180 -7.30 -21.89 -25.97
N LEU A 181 -6.86 -20.97 -25.12
CA LEU A 181 -7.76 -20.09 -24.37
C LEU A 181 -8.51 -19.11 -25.29
N MET A 182 -7.83 -18.57 -26.31
CA MET A 182 -8.47 -17.73 -27.34
C MET A 182 -9.52 -18.52 -28.15
N ALA A 183 -9.22 -19.77 -28.52
CA ALA A 183 -10.17 -20.64 -29.23
C ALA A 183 -11.42 -20.92 -28.40
N GLN A 184 -11.33 -20.88 -27.07
CA GLN A 184 -12.46 -20.96 -26.14
C GLN A 184 -13.21 -19.62 -25.98
N GLY A 185 -12.74 -18.55 -26.58
CA GLY A 185 -13.37 -17.23 -26.61
C GLY A 185 -12.73 -16.17 -25.74
N ALA A 186 -11.53 -16.37 -25.22
CA ALA A 186 -10.81 -15.31 -24.49
C ALA A 186 -10.42 -14.18 -25.45
N GLU A 187 -10.85 -12.95 -25.16
CA GLU A 187 -10.51 -11.73 -25.88
C GLU A 187 -9.18 -11.14 -25.38
N VAL A 188 -8.89 -11.35 -24.09
CA VAL A 188 -7.68 -10.84 -23.44
C VAL A 188 -7.10 -11.91 -22.52
N LEU A 189 -5.77 -11.99 -22.52
CA LEU A 189 -4.98 -12.87 -21.66
C LEU A 189 -4.25 -12.05 -20.60
N ILE A 190 -4.54 -12.33 -19.32
CA ILE A 190 -3.85 -11.70 -18.18
C ILE A 190 -2.58 -12.49 -17.88
N PRO A 191 -1.38 -11.87 -17.90
CA PRO A 191 -0.15 -12.55 -17.50
C PRO A 191 -0.14 -12.73 -15.96
N ASN A 192 -0.77 -13.81 -15.49
CA ASN A 192 -0.95 -14.11 -14.07
C ASN A 192 0.34 -14.67 -13.44
N CYS A 193 1.42 -13.93 -13.63
CA CYS A 193 2.72 -14.11 -13.01
C CYS A 193 3.58 -12.88 -13.29
N SER A 194 4.11 -12.24 -12.25
CA SER A 194 4.96 -11.04 -12.40
C SER A 194 6.19 -11.30 -13.28
N GLN A 195 6.69 -12.55 -13.38
CA GLN A 195 7.77 -12.91 -14.29
C GLN A 195 7.33 -12.94 -15.75
N MET A 196 6.12 -13.44 -16.01
CA MET A 196 5.56 -13.51 -17.36
C MET A 196 5.27 -12.11 -17.92
N ALA A 197 4.82 -11.18 -17.08
CA ALA A 197 4.59 -9.80 -17.45
C ALA A 197 5.83 -9.10 -18.07
N ARG A 198 7.03 -9.66 -17.90
CA ARG A 198 8.27 -9.17 -18.51
C ARG A 198 8.39 -9.54 -19.98
N PHE A 199 7.66 -10.56 -20.43
CA PHE A 199 7.77 -11.17 -21.78
C PHE A 199 6.51 -10.94 -22.62
N VAL A 200 5.73 -9.92 -22.30
CA VAL A 200 4.48 -9.61 -23.00
C VAL A 200 4.72 -9.32 -24.49
N GLU A 201 5.78 -8.59 -24.83
CA GLU A 201 6.11 -8.26 -26.21
C GLU A 201 6.43 -9.51 -27.04
N GLU A 202 7.16 -10.46 -26.46
CA GLU A 202 7.49 -11.72 -27.09
C GLU A 202 6.26 -12.61 -27.31
N LEU A 203 5.28 -12.57 -26.39
CA LEU A 203 4.03 -13.30 -26.53
C LEU A 203 3.07 -12.62 -27.52
N ARG A 204 3.03 -11.29 -27.53
CA ARG A 204 2.26 -10.51 -28.51
C ARG A 204 2.78 -10.71 -29.94
N ALA A 205 4.09 -10.85 -30.12
CA ALA A 205 4.69 -11.14 -31.42
C ALA A 205 4.22 -12.50 -32.00
N GLU A 206 3.73 -13.42 -31.15
CA GLU A 206 3.12 -14.69 -31.56
C GLU A 206 1.58 -14.60 -31.74
N GLY A 207 1.03 -13.39 -31.75
CA GLY A 207 -0.40 -13.15 -31.98
C GLY A 207 -1.30 -13.29 -30.75
N LEU A 208 -0.73 -13.35 -29.54
CA LEU A 208 -1.53 -13.44 -28.33
C LEU A 208 -1.95 -12.06 -27.81
N PRO A 209 -3.24 -11.84 -27.43
CA PRO A 209 -3.73 -10.58 -26.87
C PRO A 209 -3.40 -10.47 -25.37
N VAL A 210 -2.11 -10.54 -25.02
CA VAL A 210 -1.66 -10.45 -23.62
C VAL A 210 -1.65 -9.00 -23.17
N GLU A 211 -2.23 -8.72 -22.00
CA GLU A 211 -2.25 -7.39 -21.41
C GLU A 211 -0.88 -7.01 -20.84
N ASP A 212 -0.41 -5.79 -21.12
CA ASP A 212 0.86 -5.29 -20.55
C ASP A 212 0.61 -4.52 -19.25
N LEU A 213 0.35 -5.26 -18.19
CA LEU A 213 0.03 -4.71 -16.88
C LEU A 213 1.11 -3.76 -16.33
N LEU A 214 2.38 -3.98 -16.68
CA LEU A 214 3.48 -3.15 -16.21
C LEU A 214 3.50 -1.79 -16.91
N SER A 215 3.36 -1.79 -18.25
CA SER A 215 3.29 -0.55 -19.02
C SER A 215 2.03 0.25 -18.69
N ASP A 216 0.90 -0.44 -18.53
CA ASP A 216 -0.38 0.16 -18.20
C ASP A 216 -0.36 0.83 -16.82
N ALA A 217 0.18 0.16 -15.80
CA ALA A 217 0.34 0.74 -14.47
C ALA A 217 1.35 1.91 -14.47
N ALA A 218 2.41 1.84 -15.28
CA ALA A 218 3.35 2.93 -15.44
C ALA A 218 2.69 4.17 -16.06
N GLU A 219 1.86 4.01 -17.09
CA GLU A 219 1.08 5.10 -17.68
C GLU A 219 0.15 5.73 -16.64
N MET A 220 -0.59 4.93 -15.89
CA MET A 220 -1.47 5.42 -14.84
C MET A 220 -0.70 6.17 -13.75
N ALA A 221 0.45 5.67 -13.32
CA ALA A 221 1.27 6.31 -12.30
C ALA A 221 1.89 7.64 -12.76
N VAL A 222 2.27 7.75 -14.05
CA VAL A 222 2.91 8.95 -14.59
C VAL A 222 1.89 9.99 -15.05
N ALA A 223 0.87 9.57 -15.82
CA ALA A 223 -0.11 10.48 -16.42
C ALA A 223 -1.13 11.02 -15.41
N SER A 224 -1.53 10.20 -14.43
CA SER A 224 -2.47 10.61 -13.39
C SER A 224 -1.88 10.34 -12.01
N THR A 225 -1.99 11.32 -11.10
CA THR A 225 -1.71 11.06 -9.68
C THR A 225 -3.05 10.94 -8.98
N PRO A 226 -3.46 9.73 -8.56
CA PRO A 226 -4.64 9.59 -7.72
C PRO A 226 -4.52 10.49 -6.50
N ALA A 227 -5.65 11.04 -6.04
CA ALA A 227 -5.65 11.90 -4.86
C ALA A 227 -5.11 11.14 -3.65
N ARG A 228 -4.28 11.81 -2.86
CA ARG A 228 -3.86 11.29 -1.55
C ARG A 228 -5.10 11.07 -0.68
N ARG A 229 -5.12 10.00 0.06
CA ARG A 229 -6.15 9.81 1.07
C ARG A 229 -6.02 10.89 2.15
N PRO A 230 -7.12 11.48 2.63
CA PRO A 230 -7.06 12.36 3.78
C PRO A 230 -6.55 11.59 4.99
N LYS A 231 -5.73 12.25 5.80
CA LYS A 231 -5.30 11.69 7.09
C LYS A 231 -6.54 11.34 7.92
N PRO A 232 -6.61 10.13 8.48
CA PRO A 232 -7.69 9.83 9.42
C PRO A 232 -7.60 10.79 10.60
N PHE A 233 -8.75 11.29 11.06
CA PHE A 233 -8.79 12.10 12.28
C PHE A 233 -8.30 11.25 13.46
N LYS A 234 -7.22 11.70 14.10
CA LYS A 234 -6.57 11.01 15.21
C LYS A 234 -6.39 11.97 16.38
N VAL A 235 -6.79 11.58 17.55
CA VAL A 235 -6.64 12.37 18.78
C VAL A 235 -5.47 11.86 19.60
N GLY A 236 -4.58 12.74 20.00
CA GLY A 236 -3.48 12.46 20.93
C GLY A 236 -3.81 12.91 22.34
N LEU A 237 -3.60 12.04 23.33
CA LEU A 237 -3.72 12.38 24.73
C LEU A 237 -2.32 12.48 25.37
N ILE A 238 -1.99 13.66 25.92
CA ILE A 238 -0.80 13.83 26.77
C ILE A 238 -1.19 13.41 28.19
N GLY A 239 -0.92 12.15 28.50
CA GLY A 239 -1.31 11.51 29.77
C GLY A 239 -0.18 11.47 30.79
N GLY A 240 -0.47 10.89 31.97
CA GLY A 240 0.49 10.74 33.07
C GLY A 240 0.50 11.89 34.07
N LEU A 241 -0.28 12.93 33.81
CA LEU A 241 -0.40 14.15 34.64
C LEU A 241 -1.52 14.05 35.69
N GLY A 242 -1.58 12.89 36.32
CA GLY A 242 -2.61 12.11 36.96
C GLY A 242 -3.05 10.99 36.03
N PRO A 243 -2.42 9.78 36.12
CA PRO A 243 -2.77 8.67 35.24
C PRO A 243 -4.25 8.32 35.21
N ALA A 244 -4.93 8.43 36.38
CA ALA A 244 -6.37 8.19 36.51
C ALA A 244 -7.21 9.16 35.65
N ALA A 245 -6.81 10.43 35.54
CA ALA A 245 -7.51 11.40 34.69
C ALA A 245 -7.37 11.06 33.19
N THR A 246 -6.25 10.47 32.79
CA THR A 246 -6.06 9.98 31.43
C THR A 246 -7.00 8.83 31.09
N VAL A 247 -7.15 7.87 32.01
CA VAL A 247 -8.08 6.73 31.87
C VAL A 247 -9.53 7.21 31.81
N ASP A 248 -9.92 8.13 32.69
CA ASP A 248 -11.26 8.69 32.73
C ASP A 248 -11.63 9.43 31.44
N LEU A 249 -10.68 10.23 30.90
CA LEU A 249 -10.91 10.92 29.62
C LEU A 249 -10.99 9.92 28.46
N TYR A 250 -10.15 8.90 28.44
CA TYR A 250 -10.19 7.84 27.42
C TYR A 250 -11.57 7.16 27.41
N ASP A 251 -12.05 6.72 28.57
CA ASP A 251 -13.36 6.09 28.74
C ASP A 251 -14.50 7.01 28.27
N LYS A 252 -14.44 8.30 28.62
CA LYS A 252 -15.42 9.30 28.17
C LYS A 252 -15.43 9.48 26.66
N ILE A 253 -14.26 9.52 26.01
CA ILE A 253 -14.17 9.63 24.54
C ILE A 253 -14.80 8.40 23.88
N VAL A 254 -14.50 7.19 24.37
CA VAL A 254 -15.09 5.96 23.85
C VAL A 254 -16.61 5.98 24.00
N LYS A 255 -17.13 6.31 25.19
CA LYS A 255 -18.57 6.34 25.48
C LYS A 255 -19.32 7.45 24.71
N ALA A 256 -18.68 8.59 24.47
CA ALA A 256 -19.29 9.72 23.77
C ALA A 256 -19.24 9.56 22.24
N THR A 257 -18.44 8.64 21.71
CA THR A 257 -18.36 8.40 20.28
C THR A 257 -19.60 7.62 19.80
N PRO A 258 -20.43 8.14 18.86
CA PRO A 258 -21.62 7.47 18.39
C PRO A 258 -21.28 6.36 17.39
N ALA A 259 -20.54 5.35 17.83
CA ALA A 259 -20.08 4.23 17.02
C ALA A 259 -20.99 3.00 17.19
N LYS A 260 -21.28 2.29 16.11
CA LYS A 260 -22.02 1.01 16.11
C LYS A 260 -21.07 -0.18 15.98
N THR A 261 -19.87 0.04 15.47
CA THR A 261 -18.80 -0.96 15.31
C THR A 261 -17.49 -0.38 15.82
N ASP A 262 -16.52 -1.24 16.12
CA ASP A 262 -15.19 -0.82 16.59
C ASP A 262 -14.49 0.12 15.60
N GLN A 263 -14.72 -0.08 14.29
CA GLN A 263 -14.11 0.69 13.21
C GLN A 263 -14.60 2.13 13.10
N GLU A 264 -15.73 2.45 13.72
CA GLU A 264 -16.32 3.79 13.73
C GLU A 264 -15.82 4.66 14.88
N HIS A 265 -15.09 4.06 15.84
CA HIS A 265 -14.52 4.81 16.94
C HIS A 265 -13.39 5.75 16.53
N ILE A 266 -13.22 6.84 17.27
CA ILE A 266 -12.12 7.80 17.09
C ILE A 266 -10.79 7.09 17.34
N LYS A 267 -9.85 7.23 16.41
CA LYS A 267 -8.49 6.73 16.57
C LYS A 267 -7.75 7.53 17.64
N LEU A 268 -7.33 6.89 18.73
CA LEU A 268 -6.66 7.52 19.87
C LEU A 268 -5.23 7.04 20.01
N VAL A 269 -4.33 7.97 20.35
CA VAL A 269 -2.95 7.68 20.77
C VAL A 269 -2.74 8.30 22.14
N VAL A 270 -2.25 7.53 23.10
CA VAL A 270 -1.97 7.99 24.46
C VAL A 270 -0.46 7.97 24.72
N GLU A 271 0.12 9.14 24.87
CA GLU A 271 1.49 9.30 25.35
C GLU A 271 1.47 9.43 26.87
N GLN A 272 1.52 8.28 27.55
CA GLN A 272 1.49 8.22 29.02
C GLN A 272 2.89 8.46 29.58
N ASN A 273 3.18 9.69 30.01
CA ASN A 273 4.46 10.05 30.62
C ASN A 273 4.30 10.51 32.09
N PRO A 274 4.40 9.61 33.09
CA PRO A 274 4.30 9.96 34.50
C PRO A 274 5.54 10.68 35.03
N GLN A 275 6.61 10.80 34.25
CA GLN A 275 7.86 11.47 34.61
C GLN A 275 7.83 12.97 34.30
N ILE A 276 6.74 13.50 33.73
CA ILE A 276 6.58 14.95 33.55
C ILE A 276 6.61 15.64 34.93
N PRO A 277 7.48 16.63 35.15
CA PRO A 277 7.62 17.32 36.44
C PRO A 277 6.28 17.81 37.02
N ASP A 278 6.21 17.91 38.35
CA ASP A 278 4.96 18.32 39.04
C ASP A 278 4.60 19.79 38.70
N ARG A 279 3.44 19.99 38.11
CA ARG A 279 2.93 21.27 37.62
C ARG A 279 2.63 22.24 38.75
N THR A 280 2.10 21.69 39.84
CA THR A 280 1.76 22.50 41.01
C THR A 280 3.02 22.95 41.76
N ALA A 281 3.99 22.05 41.91
CA ALA A 281 5.29 22.40 42.52
C ALA A 281 6.01 23.47 41.68
N CYS A 282 5.98 23.38 40.35
CA CYS A 282 6.54 24.39 39.48
C CYS A 282 5.86 25.75 39.63
N LEU A 283 4.51 25.78 39.61
CA LEU A 283 3.75 27.02 39.63
C LEU A 283 3.77 27.74 41.01
N LEU A 284 3.84 26.98 42.09
CA LEU A 284 3.69 27.55 43.44
C LEU A 284 5.00 27.59 44.24
N ASN A 285 5.92 26.66 43.97
CA ASN A 285 7.11 26.44 44.84
C ASN A 285 8.44 26.54 44.08
N GLY A 286 8.43 27.01 42.81
CA GLY A 286 9.65 27.10 42.00
C GLY A 286 10.30 25.73 41.70
N GLY A 287 9.47 24.68 41.63
CA GLY A 287 9.90 23.34 41.22
C GLY A 287 10.28 23.25 39.74
N GLU A 288 10.71 22.08 39.32
CA GLU A 288 11.14 21.81 37.94
C GLU A 288 10.04 22.15 36.92
N ASP A 289 10.44 22.83 35.81
CA ASP A 289 9.52 23.27 34.76
C ASP A 289 9.11 22.09 33.85
N PRO A 290 7.80 21.75 33.72
CA PRO A 290 7.30 20.66 32.89
C PRO A 290 7.24 20.98 31.39
N THR A 291 7.53 22.23 30.97
CA THR A 291 7.31 22.71 29.59
C THR A 291 8.00 21.84 28.55
N LEU A 292 9.29 21.50 28.73
CA LEU A 292 10.03 20.70 27.77
C LEU A 292 9.49 19.27 27.66
N ALA A 293 9.12 18.65 28.80
CA ALA A 293 8.56 17.31 28.80
C ALA A 293 7.17 17.26 28.11
N LEU A 294 6.34 18.27 28.36
CA LEU A 294 5.04 18.42 27.67
C LEU A 294 5.23 18.65 26.16
N PHE A 295 6.15 19.52 25.77
CA PHE A 295 6.47 19.80 24.38
C PHE A 295 6.95 18.54 23.65
N HIS A 296 7.82 17.75 24.28
CA HIS A 296 8.32 16.50 23.70
C HIS A 296 7.24 15.44 23.51
N CYS A 297 6.30 15.30 24.48
CA CYS A 297 5.13 14.44 24.33
C CYS A 297 4.25 14.91 23.17
N ALA A 298 4.00 16.20 23.05
CA ALA A 298 3.23 16.78 21.96
C ALA A 298 3.87 16.51 20.58
N GLN A 299 5.20 16.71 20.46
CA GLN A 299 5.93 16.42 19.22
C GLN A 299 5.81 14.94 18.80
N ARG A 300 5.90 14.01 19.75
CA ARG A 300 5.73 12.57 19.44
C ARG A 300 4.34 12.26 18.92
N LEU A 301 3.30 12.80 19.55
CA LEU A 301 1.92 12.62 19.11
C LEU A 301 1.66 13.24 17.72
N GLU A 302 2.25 14.40 17.44
CA GLU A 302 2.17 15.00 16.09
C GLU A 302 2.93 14.17 15.04
N ALA A 303 4.11 13.65 15.38
CA ALA A 303 4.86 12.74 14.51
C ALA A 303 4.08 11.45 14.22
N ASP A 304 3.25 10.97 15.18
CA ASP A 304 2.31 9.88 14.99
C ASP A 304 1.06 10.28 14.15
N GLY A 305 0.99 11.53 13.71
CA GLY A 305 -0.07 12.03 12.84
C GLY A 305 -1.36 12.38 13.59
N CYS A 306 -1.30 12.68 14.88
CA CYS A 306 -2.45 13.19 15.62
C CYS A 306 -2.88 14.57 15.08
N SER A 307 -4.18 14.70 14.78
CA SER A 307 -4.78 15.93 14.25
C SER A 307 -5.11 16.95 15.35
N THR A 308 -5.27 16.47 16.57
CA THR A 308 -5.60 17.27 17.76
C THR A 308 -4.98 16.62 18.98
N LEU A 309 -4.45 17.45 19.89
CA LEU A 309 -3.88 17.00 21.16
C LEU A 309 -4.74 17.49 22.33
N ILE A 310 -4.93 16.65 23.33
CA ILE A 310 -5.70 16.95 24.55
C ILE A 310 -4.84 16.62 25.76
N VAL A 311 -4.90 17.50 26.77
CA VAL A 311 -4.18 17.33 28.03
C VAL A 311 -5.19 17.23 29.18
N PRO A 312 -5.47 16.05 29.75
CA PRO A 312 -6.43 15.88 30.84
C PRO A 312 -5.86 16.30 32.21
N CYS A 313 -5.34 17.52 32.29
CA CYS A 313 -4.75 18.05 33.52
C CYS A 313 -4.92 19.57 33.58
N ASN A 314 -5.78 20.06 34.47
CA ASN A 314 -6.07 21.50 34.59
C ASN A 314 -4.83 22.34 34.88
N THR A 315 -3.92 21.90 35.77
CA THR A 315 -2.71 22.62 36.12
C THR A 315 -1.71 22.69 34.94
N ALA A 316 -1.72 21.69 34.06
CA ALA A 316 -0.88 21.70 32.86
C ALA A 316 -1.31 22.77 31.84
N HIS A 317 -2.59 23.19 31.88
CA HIS A 317 -3.06 24.24 30.99
C HIS A 317 -2.34 25.59 31.14
N ALA A 318 -1.69 25.84 32.28
CA ALA A 318 -0.86 27.01 32.47
C ALA A 318 0.35 27.06 31.53
N PHE A 319 0.80 25.90 31.03
CA PHE A 319 1.96 25.75 30.15
C PHE A 319 1.60 25.66 28.66
N LEU A 320 0.33 25.41 28.30
CA LEU A 320 -0.09 25.24 26.92
C LEU A 320 0.17 26.48 26.04
N PRO A 321 0.02 27.73 26.50
CA PRO A 321 0.33 28.90 25.68
C PRO A 321 1.77 28.93 25.16
N TYR A 322 2.72 28.30 25.88
CA TYR A 322 4.12 28.20 25.44
C TYR A 322 4.26 27.19 24.31
N LEU A 323 3.52 26.07 24.36
CA LEU A 323 3.53 25.02 23.36
C LEU A 323 2.83 25.48 22.06
N GLU A 324 1.72 26.15 22.17
CA GLU A 324 0.93 26.66 21.04
C GLU A 324 1.71 27.61 20.12
N ARG A 325 2.67 28.37 20.68
CA ARG A 325 3.56 29.24 19.88
C ARG A 325 4.39 28.50 18.83
N PHE A 326 4.60 27.19 19.02
CA PHE A 326 5.34 26.33 18.09
C PHE A 326 4.41 25.59 17.12
N ARG A 327 3.16 26.05 16.96
CA ARG A 327 2.14 25.52 16.04
C ARG A 327 1.71 24.08 16.34
N LEU A 328 1.79 23.64 17.59
CA LEU A 328 1.24 22.37 18.01
C LEU A 328 -0.28 22.41 18.03
N SER A 329 -0.94 21.39 17.45
CA SER A 329 -2.40 21.28 17.34
C SER A 329 -3.07 20.91 18.67
N ILE A 330 -2.86 21.72 19.71
CA ILE A 330 -3.38 21.45 21.05
C ILE A 330 -4.78 22.05 21.22
N CYS A 331 -5.72 21.23 21.70
CA CYS A 331 -7.03 21.72 22.10
C CYS A 331 -6.94 22.30 23.53
N SER A 332 -6.85 23.63 23.61
CA SER A 332 -6.74 24.38 24.87
C SER A 332 -8.08 24.66 25.55
N ARG A 333 -9.21 24.18 25.02
CA ARG A 333 -10.51 24.33 25.68
C ARG A 333 -10.50 23.56 27.01
N ARG A 334 -10.75 24.26 28.10
CA ARG A 334 -10.97 23.64 29.42
C ARG A 334 -12.16 22.69 29.30
N LEU A 335 -11.92 21.43 29.67
CA LEU A 335 -12.94 20.38 29.80
C LEU A 335 -13.86 20.67 30.97
#